data_8ced2af956693647e2ad2ba81725cfdb
#
_entry.id   8ced2af956693647e2ad2ba81725cfdb
#
_cell.length_a   1.000
_cell.length_b   1.000
_cell.length_c   1.000
_cell.angle_alpha   90.00
_cell.angle_beta   90.00
_cell.angle_gamma   90.00
#
_symmetry.space_group_name_H-M   'P 1'
#
loop_
_entity.id
_entity.type
_entity.pdbx_description
1 polymer ?
#
loop_
_entity_poly.entity_id
_entity_poly.type
_entity_poly.pdbx_seq_one_letter_code
_entity_poly.pdbx_strand_id
1 'polypeptide(L)'
;MSDGKPAIISTTMETFRQDVIEQSQVRPVVVDFWAEWCGPCRQLMPLLEKLATEMRGAFCLVKVNVDQLPEIAGAFGVQSIPFVVAMSGGQPVSHFAGLKQETQLRAWLQEFLPSPAAEAWEKGQQCESEGRVADAELEYRKASELEPAEATFRIAHARVLLELNRDQESREILEELQKRGYLEPEAEVLKEQLELRSQVEDSGGVMAAKLALEANPNDLRAKLQLAEALGADSRFEEACELLLELVRQDRGGLGTQAKEAMVGLLTVMGPKSKLASDYRRKLATAFY
;
A
#
# COMPACT_ATOMS: atom_id res chain seq x y z
N MET A 1 -1.80 -14.52 -9.20
CA MET A 1 -1.83 -15.72 -10.10
C MET A 1 -0.83 -15.46 -11.19
N SER A 2 0.22 -16.28 -11.34
CA SER A 2 1.17 -16.12 -12.44
C SER A 2 0.41 -16.39 -13.75
N ASP A 3 0.37 -15.39 -14.60
CA ASP A 3 -0.25 -15.46 -15.95
C ASP A 3 0.42 -16.54 -16.79
N GLY A 4 0.14 -17.78 -16.63
CA GLY A 4 0.46 -18.96 -17.45
C GLY A 4 1.62 -18.91 -18.46
N LYS A 5 2.39 -17.85 -18.50
CA LYS A 5 3.56 -17.69 -19.37
C LYS A 5 4.80 -18.34 -18.76
N PRO A 6 5.59 -19.05 -19.55
CA PRO A 6 6.76 -19.76 -19.07
C PRO A 6 7.77 -18.79 -18.42
N ALA A 7 8.43 -19.26 -17.34
CA ALA A 7 9.50 -18.49 -16.67
C ALA A 7 10.77 -18.39 -17.53
N ILE A 8 10.93 -19.25 -18.53
CA ILE A 8 12.13 -19.35 -19.40
C ILE A 8 11.65 -19.42 -20.86
N ILE A 9 12.16 -18.52 -21.69
CA ILE A 9 11.79 -18.39 -23.11
C ILE A 9 13.07 -18.34 -23.95
N SER A 10 13.09 -19.06 -25.08
CA SER A 10 14.02 -18.79 -26.17
C SER A 10 13.31 -17.95 -27.21
N THR A 11 13.72 -16.72 -27.43
CA THR A 11 13.04 -15.78 -28.31
C THR A 11 13.54 -15.84 -29.75
N THR A 12 12.76 -15.27 -30.67
CA THR A 12 13.09 -15.09 -32.09
C THR A 12 13.02 -13.62 -32.47
N MET A 13 13.41 -13.26 -33.69
CA MET A 13 13.29 -11.88 -34.17
C MET A 13 11.83 -11.38 -34.13
N GLU A 14 10.87 -12.26 -34.43
CA GLU A 14 9.46 -11.91 -34.50
C GLU A 14 8.84 -11.74 -33.11
N THR A 15 9.28 -12.55 -32.13
CA THR A 15 8.66 -12.57 -30.79
C THR A 15 9.42 -11.71 -29.77
N PHE A 16 10.63 -11.22 -30.09
CA PHE A 16 11.49 -10.47 -29.15
C PHE A 16 10.75 -9.28 -28.51
N ARG A 17 10.03 -8.51 -29.30
CA ARG A 17 9.28 -7.36 -28.78
C ARG A 17 8.27 -7.80 -27.72
N GLN A 18 7.51 -8.86 -28.00
CA GLN A 18 6.51 -9.38 -27.08
C GLN A 18 7.16 -10.02 -25.84
N ASP A 19 8.22 -10.85 -26.06
CA ASP A 19 8.87 -11.62 -25.02
C ASP A 19 9.70 -10.75 -24.07
N VAL A 20 10.22 -9.62 -24.55
CA VAL A 20 11.12 -8.76 -23.78
C VAL A 20 10.46 -7.42 -23.44
N ILE A 21 10.09 -6.62 -24.46
CA ILE A 21 9.65 -5.23 -24.22
C ILE A 21 8.27 -5.20 -23.58
N GLU A 22 7.29 -5.86 -24.17
CA GLU A 22 5.91 -5.88 -23.66
C GLU A 22 5.81 -6.68 -22.35
N GLN A 23 6.53 -7.82 -22.28
CA GLN A 23 6.59 -8.62 -21.05
C GLN A 23 7.19 -7.85 -19.87
N SER A 24 8.22 -7.00 -20.12
CA SER A 24 8.87 -6.20 -19.08
C SER A 24 7.99 -5.07 -18.52
N GLN A 25 6.86 -4.76 -19.14
CA GLN A 25 5.83 -3.87 -18.58
C GLN A 25 5.03 -4.54 -17.45
N VAL A 26 4.96 -5.87 -17.45
CA VAL A 26 4.16 -6.66 -16.50
C VAL A 26 5.02 -7.21 -15.37
N ARG A 27 6.22 -7.71 -15.70
CA ARG A 27 7.19 -8.25 -14.73
C ARG A 27 8.61 -8.08 -15.28
N PRO A 28 9.63 -7.98 -14.42
CA PRO A 28 11.02 -7.91 -14.88
C PRO A 28 11.40 -9.05 -15.82
N VAL A 29 12.17 -8.73 -16.84
CA VAL A 29 12.71 -9.69 -17.82
C VAL A 29 14.23 -9.66 -17.75
N VAL A 30 14.84 -10.83 -17.58
CA VAL A 30 16.31 -11.00 -17.66
C VAL A 30 16.64 -11.59 -19.03
N VAL A 31 17.37 -10.85 -19.82
CA VAL A 31 17.79 -11.23 -21.19
C VAL A 31 19.21 -11.74 -21.11
N ASP A 32 19.42 -13.03 -21.45
CA ASP A 32 20.75 -13.67 -21.52
C ASP A 32 21.21 -13.78 -22.98
N PHE A 33 22.25 -13.04 -23.32
CA PHE A 33 22.91 -13.09 -24.63
C PHE A 33 24.02 -14.14 -24.60
N TRP A 34 23.85 -15.19 -25.39
CA TRP A 34 24.70 -16.39 -25.38
C TRP A 34 24.98 -16.92 -26.78
N ALA A 35 25.93 -17.87 -26.88
CA ALA A 35 26.18 -18.67 -28.08
C ALA A 35 26.63 -20.09 -27.70
N GLU A 36 26.49 -21.06 -28.63
CA GLU A 36 26.88 -22.46 -28.40
C GLU A 36 28.37 -22.64 -28.12
N TRP A 37 29.24 -21.87 -28.81
CA TRP A 37 30.67 -21.89 -28.65
C TRP A 37 31.17 -21.21 -27.37
N CYS A 38 30.32 -20.48 -26.66
CA CYS A 38 30.70 -19.72 -25.48
C CYS A 38 30.76 -20.61 -24.23
N GLY A 39 31.96 -20.95 -23.79
CA GLY A 39 32.21 -21.79 -22.60
C GLY A 39 31.64 -21.20 -21.32
N PRO A 40 31.90 -19.91 -21.00
CA PRO A 40 31.33 -19.25 -19.82
C PRO A 40 29.79 -19.17 -19.84
N CYS A 41 29.16 -18.99 -21.02
CA CYS A 41 27.70 -18.98 -21.15
C CYS A 41 27.08 -20.31 -20.72
N ARG A 42 27.72 -21.43 -21.06
CA ARG A 42 27.26 -22.77 -20.64
C ARG A 42 27.33 -23.00 -19.13
N GLN A 43 28.11 -22.21 -18.40
CA GLN A 43 28.17 -22.25 -16.93
C GLN A 43 27.14 -21.29 -16.31
N LEU A 44 26.90 -20.13 -16.91
CA LEU A 44 25.98 -19.11 -16.41
C LEU A 44 24.51 -19.50 -16.61
N MET A 45 24.16 -19.99 -17.80
CA MET A 45 22.79 -20.30 -18.19
C MET A 45 22.05 -21.23 -17.21
N PRO A 46 22.63 -22.37 -16.74
CA PRO A 46 21.93 -23.21 -15.78
C PRO A 46 21.67 -22.53 -14.43
N LEU A 47 22.53 -21.57 -14.03
CA LEU A 47 22.31 -20.80 -12.80
C LEU A 47 21.14 -19.81 -12.97
N LEU A 48 21.05 -19.13 -14.11
CA LEU A 48 19.92 -18.26 -14.41
C LEU A 48 18.60 -19.04 -14.52
N GLU A 49 18.62 -20.20 -15.19
CA GLU A 49 17.44 -21.07 -15.31
C GLU A 49 16.98 -21.62 -13.95
N LYS A 50 17.92 -22.01 -13.09
CA LYS A 50 17.66 -22.42 -11.71
C LYS A 50 16.97 -21.27 -10.94
N LEU A 51 17.54 -20.06 -10.98
CA LEU A 51 17.00 -18.89 -10.28
C LEU A 51 15.62 -18.50 -10.80
N ALA A 52 15.40 -18.51 -12.12
CA ALA A 52 14.08 -18.23 -12.71
C ALA A 52 13.01 -19.23 -12.23
N THR A 53 13.39 -20.49 -12.04
CA THR A 53 12.51 -21.55 -11.53
C THR A 53 12.23 -21.38 -10.04
N GLU A 54 13.29 -21.18 -9.24
CA GLU A 54 13.20 -21.04 -7.78
C GLU A 54 12.38 -19.80 -7.37
N MET A 55 12.54 -18.69 -8.08
CA MET A 55 11.83 -17.43 -7.81
C MET A 55 10.40 -17.39 -8.39
N ARG A 56 9.90 -18.51 -8.90
CA ARG A 56 8.47 -18.76 -9.23
C ARG A 56 7.80 -17.64 -10.04
N GLY A 57 8.55 -17.05 -10.99
CA GLY A 57 7.98 -16.04 -11.89
C GLY A 57 8.18 -14.59 -11.43
N ALA A 58 9.00 -14.34 -10.39
CA ALA A 58 9.42 -12.98 -10.04
C ALA A 58 10.08 -12.27 -11.23
N PHE A 59 10.72 -13.02 -12.13
CA PHE A 59 11.19 -12.51 -13.42
C PHE A 59 11.00 -13.56 -14.52
N CYS A 60 11.08 -13.14 -15.79
CA CYS A 60 11.13 -14.00 -16.96
C CYS A 60 12.56 -14.03 -17.49
N LEU A 61 13.12 -15.22 -17.69
CA LEU A 61 14.41 -15.39 -18.35
C LEU A 61 14.20 -15.56 -19.86
N VAL A 62 14.75 -14.66 -20.66
CA VAL A 62 14.70 -14.70 -22.12
C VAL A 62 16.10 -14.93 -22.67
N LYS A 63 16.28 -16.03 -23.41
CA LYS A 63 17.56 -16.41 -24.01
C LYS A 63 17.65 -15.90 -25.44
N VAL A 64 18.71 -15.16 -25.76
CA VAL A 64 19.02 -14.58 -27.08
C VAL A 64 20.32 -15.18 -27.61
N ASN A 65 20.24 -16.02 -28.63
CA ASN A 65 21.42 -16.53 -29.30
C ASN A 65 21.98 -15.43 -30.24
N VAL A 66 23.21 -14.94 -29.98
CA VAL A 66 23.77 -13.84 -30.74
C VAL A 66 24.12 -14.21 -32.19
N ASP A 67 24.34 -15.49 -32.47
CA ASP A 67 24.60 -15.97 -33.84
C ASP A 67 23.33 -15.97 -34.70
N GLN A 68 22.17 -16.20 -34.06
CA GLN A 68 20.86 -16.22 -34.70
C GLN A 68 20.20 -14.83 -34.74
N LEU A 69 20.50 -13.98 -33.76
CA LEU A 69 19.86 -12.67 -33.55
C LEU A 69 20.91 -11.54 -33.41
N PRO A 70 21.84 -11.39 -34.41
CA PRO A 70 22.94 -10.41 -34.34
C PRO A 70 22.44 -8.97 -34.30
N GLU A 71 21.29 -8.67 -34.91
CA GLU A 71 20.69 -7.33 -34.93
C GLU A 71 20.24 -6.92 -33.53
N ILE A 72 19.63 -7.84 -32.79
CA ILE A 72 19.20 -7.62 -31.38
C ILE A 72 20.45 -7.42 -30.51
N ALA A 73 21.43 -8.30 -30.62
CA ALA A 73 22.68 -8.16 -29.87
C ALA A 73 23.36 -6.82 -30.15
N GLY A 74 23.39 -6.38 -31.42
CA GLY A 74 23.92 -5.05 -31.82
C GLY A 74 23.09 -3.90 -31.20
N ALA A 75 21.76 -3.97 -31.20
CA ALA A 75 20.89 -2.95 -30.61
C ALA A 75 21.09 -2.79 -29.10
N PHE A 76 21.41 -3.88 -28.39
CA PHE A 76 21.75 -3.87 -26.95
C PHE A 76 23.24 -3.55 -26.68
N GLY A 77 24.06 -3.30 -27.71
CA GLY A 77 25.47 -2.97 -27.55
C GLY A 77 26.31 -4.12 -27.00
N VAL A 78 25.94 -5.38 -27.30
CA VAL A 78 26.65 -6.57 -26.82
C VAL A 78 28.01 -6.67 -27.49
N GLN A 79 29.09 -6.43 -26.75
CA GLN A 79 30.49 -6.51 -27.24
C GLN A 79 31.17 -7.83 -26.89
N SER A 80 30.69 -8.50 -25.86
CA SER A 80 31.22 -9.78 -25.39
C SER A 80 30.12 -10.58 -24.72
N ILE A 81 30.21 -11.92 -24.75
CA ILE A 81 29.27 -12.83 -24.11
C ILE A 81 29.97 -13.71 -23.04
N PRO A 82 29.25 -14.13 -21.98
CA PRO A 82 27.85 -13.83 -21.70
C PRO A 82 27.63 -12.34 -21.36
N PHE A 83 26.52 -11.80 -21.83
CA PHE A 83 26.05 -10.47 -21.50
C PHE A 83 24.59 -10.57 -21.06
N VAL A 84 24.27 -10.04 -19.90
CA VAL A 84 22.92 -10.16 -19.31
C VAL A 84 22.36 -8.79 -19.02
N VAL A 85 21.11 -8.56 -19.43
CA VAL A 85 20.40 -7.29 -19.24
C VAL A 85 19.09 -7.54 -18.48
N ALA A 86 18.83 -6.74 -17.47
CA ALA A 86 17.53 -6.68 -16.81
C ALA A 86 16.68 -5.58 -17.44
N MET A 87 15.45 -5.92 -17.80
CA MET A 87 14.45 -5.02 -18.37
C MET A 87 13.28 -4.88 -17.39
N SER A 88 12.82 -3.66 -17.15
CA SER A 88 11.61 -3.36 -16.37
C SER A 88 10.94 -2.12 -16.95
N GLY A 89 9.59 -2.11 -17.01
CA GLY A 89 8.86 -0.99 -17.59
C GLY A 89 9.19 -0.68 -19.05
N GLY A 90 9.64 -1.69 -19.85
CA GLY A 90 10.05 -1.52 -21.24
C GLY A 90 11.45 -0.96 -21.43
N GLN A 91 12.22 -0.74 -20.36
CA GLN A 91 13.55 -0.12 -20.39
C GLN A 91 14.60 -1.02 -19.73
N PRO A 92 15.87 -0.96 -20.16
CA PRO A 92 16.96 -1.59 -19.44
C PRO A 92 17.21 -0.88 -18.10
N VAL A 93 17.24 -1.64 -17.01
CA VAL A 93 17.45 -1.12 -15.65
C VAL A 93 18.80 -1.52 -15.05
N SER A 94 19.37 -2.66 -15.46
CA SER A 94 20.70 -3.11 -15.02
C SER A 94 21.29 -4.08 -16.05
N HIS A 95 22.61 -4.23 -16.04
CA HIS A 95 23.29 -5.23 -16.88
C HIS A 95 24.63 -5.65 -16.29
N PHE A 96 25.14 -6.78 -16.76
CA PHE A 96 26.52 -7.19 -16.51
C PHE A 96 27.08 -8.01 -17.68
N ALA A 97 28.41 -8.07 -17.77
CA ALA A 97 29.13 -8.94 -18.69
C ALA A 97 29.98 -9.96 -17.94
N GLY A 98 30.15 -11.15 -18.54
CA GLY A 98 30.97 -12.23 -18.01
C GLY A 98 30.23 -13.14 -17.02
N LEU A 99 30.97 -14.16 -16.53
CA LEU A 99 30.45 -15.14 -15.61
C LEU A 99 30.29 -14.56 -14.19
N LYS A 100 29.15 -14.79 -13.57
CA LYS A 100 28.88 -14.52 -12.15
C LYS A 100 28.55 -15.80 -11.39
N GLN A 101 28.94 -15.85 -10.12
CA GLN A 101 28.53 -16.93 -9.22
C GLN A 101 27.07 -16.73 -8.76
N GLU A 102 26.42 -17.79 -8.29
CA GLU A 102 25.01 -17.75 -7.87
C GLU A 102 24.73 -16.68 -6.82
N THR A 103 25.60 -16.48 -5.84
CA THR A 103 25.46 -15.45 -4.81
C THR A 103 25.45 -14.03 -5.39
N GLN A 104 26.28 -13.77 -6.39
CA GLN A 104 26.37 -12.50 -7.10
C GLN A 104 25.14 -12.29 -8.00
N LEU A 105 24.61 -13.35 -8.61
CA LEU A 105 23.38 -13.29 -9.40
C LEU A 105 22.17 -12.97 -8.53
N ARG A 106 22.06 -13.60 -7.35
CA ARG A 106 21.00 -13.31 -6.40
C ARG A 106 21.04 -11.86 -5.92
N ALA A 107 22.22 -11.35 -5.58
CA ALA A 107 22.36 -9.95 -5.19
C ALA A 107 21.99 -9.00 -6.34
N TRP A 108 22.43 -9.28 -7.56
CA TRP A 108 22.11 -8.49 -8.75
C TRP A 108 20.59 -8.51 -9.06
N LEU A 109 19.94 -9.66 -8.96
CA LEU A 109 18.48 -9.76 -9.14
C LEU A 109 17.71 -8.93 -8.12
N GLN A 110 18.18 -8.87 -6.88
CA GLN A 110 17.54 -8.08 -5.82
C GLN A 110 17.58 -6.56 -6.06
N GLU A 111 18.46 -6.06 -6.95
CA GLU A 111 18.53 -4.63 -7.26
C GLU A 111 17.29 -4.10 -8.00
N PHE A 112 16.56 -4.97 -8.71
CA PHE A 112 15.42 -4.57 -9.54
C PHE A 112 14.18 -5.46 -9.40
N LEU A 113 14.27 -6.58 -8.69
CA LEU A 113 13.08 -7.36 -8.34
C LEU A 113 12.37 -6.73 -7.15
N PRO A 114 11.04 -6.74 -7.14
CA PRO A 114 10.30 -6.31 -5.96
C PRO A 114 10.73 -7.15 -4.75
N SER A 115 10.87 -6.50 -3.61
CA SER A 115 11.14 -7.22 -2.37
C SER A 115 9.94 -8.09 -1.99
N PRO A 116 10.14 -9.18 -1.22
CA PRO A 116 9.03 -9.96 -0.70
C PRO A 116 8.01 -9.13 0.10
N ALA A 117 8.46 -8.03 0.71
CA ALA A 117 7.60 -7.08 1.40
C ALA A 117 6.76 -6.26 0.40
N ALA A 118 7.37 -5.75 -0.68
CA ALA A 118 6.67 -5.04 -1.74
C ALA A 118 5.63 -5.93 -2.43
N GLU A 119 5.96 -7.21 -2.70
CA GLU A 119 4.98 -8.16 -3.25
C GLU A 119 3.80 -8.40 -2.31
N ALA A 120 4.05 -8.52 -1.01
CA ALA A 120 3.00 -8.68 -0.02
C ALA A 120 2.13 -7.43 0.05
N TRP A 121 2.74 -6.25 0.03
CA TRP A 121 2.02 -4.98 0.04
C TRP A 121 1.11 -4.81 -1.19
N GLU A 122 1.60 -5.11 -2.40
CA GLU A 122 0.78 -5.07 -3.63
C GLU A 122 -0.41 -6.05 -3.56
N LYS A 123 -0.20 -7.26 -3.02
CA LYS A 123 -1.30 -8.21 -2.79
C LYS A 123 -2.31 -7.69 -1.79
N GLY A 124 -1.85 -7.04 -0.72
CA GLY A 124 -2.70 -6.36 0.25
C GLY A 124 -3.60 -5.32 -0.42
N GLN A 125 -3.04 -4.45 -1.25
CA GLN A 125 -3.78 -3.46 -2.02
C GLN A 125 -4.82 -4.10 -2.96
N GLN A 126 -4.45 -5.19 -3.63
CA GLN A 126 -5.39 -5.92 -4.48
C GLN A 126 -6.55 -6.50 -3.67
N CYS A 127 -6.27 -7.18 -2.55
CA CYS A 127 -7.29 -7.71 -1.65
C CYS A 127 -8.25 -6.62 -1.16
N GLU A 128 -7.71 -5.46 -0.80
CA GLU A 128 -8.49 -4.31 -0.36
C GLU A 128 -9.38 -3.77 -1.47
N SER A 129 -8.87 -3.62 -2.70
CA SER A 129 -9.66 -3.18 -3.87
C SER A 129 -10.82 -4.13 -4.20
N GLU A 130 -10.68 -5.41 -3.85
CA GLU A 130 -11.69 -6.46 -4.01
C GLU A 130 -12.63 -6.57 -2.80
N GLY A 131 -12.48 -5.71 -1.77
CA GLY A 131 -13.28 -5.73 -0.54
C GLY A 131 -12.95 -6.87 0.42
N ARG A 132 -11.83 -7.57 0.21
CA ARG A 132 -11.35 -8.68 1.06
C ARG A 132 -10.43 -8.16 2.17
N VAL A 133 -11.01 -7.37 3.08
CA VAL A 133 -10.27 -6.63 4.12
C VAL A 133 -9.45 -7.55 5.03
N ALA A 134 -9.98 -8.72 5.41
CA ALA A 134 -9.26 -9.68 6.24
C ALA A 134 -8.03 -10.29 5.53
N ASP A 135 -8.12 -10.55 4.22
CA ASP A 135 -6.99 -11.04 3.45
C ASP A 135 -5.96 -9.93 3.25
N ALA A 136 -6.40 -8.68 3.06
CA ALA A 136 -5.53 -7.51 2.99
C ALA A 136 -4.71 -7.33 4.27
N GLU A 137 -5.32 -7.53 5.45
CA GLU A 137 -4.63 -7.48 6.74
C GLU A 137 -3.47 -8.47 6.80
N LEU A 138 -3.68 -9.71 6.38
CA LEU A 138 -2.65 -10.75 6.39
C LEU A 138 -1.44 -10.38 5.51
N GLU A 139 -1.69 -9.84 4.34
CA GLU A 139 -0.63 -9.43 3.41
C GLU A 139 0.08 -8.15 3.87
N TYR A 140 -0.63 -7.15 4.41
CA TYR A 140 -0.01 -5.94 4.98
C TYR A 140 0.80 -6.23 6.24
N ARG A 141 0.33 -7.13 7.11
CA ARG A 141 1.10 -7.62 8.26
C ARG A 141 2.41 -8.24 7.80
N LYS A 142 2.37 -9.15 6.82
CA LYS A 142 3.55 -9.77 6.24
C LYS A 142 4.53 -8.75 5.66
N ALA A 143 4.05 -7.74 4.95
CA ALA A 143 4.89 -6.66 4.44
C ALA A 143 5.59 -5.90 5.59
N SER A 144 4.84 -5.54 6.63
CA SER A 144 5.34 -4.86 7.83
C SER A 144 6.39 -5.69 8.60
N GLU A 145 6.21 -7.00 8.69
CA GLU A 145 7.15 -7.91 9.36
C GLU A 145 8.45 -8.08 8.57
N LEU A 146 8.36 -8.11 7.24
CA LEU A 146 9.51 -8.26 6.36
C LEU A 146 10.38 -6.99 6.28
N GLU A 147 9.75 -5.82 6.28
CA GLU A 147 10.43 -4.52 6.25
C GLU A 147 9.88 -3.58 7.33
N PRO A 148 10.25 -3.78 8.61
CA PRO A 148 9.70 -3.02 9.75
C PRO A 148 10.06 -1.52 9.72
N ALA A 149 11.12 -1.14 8.99
CA ALA A 149 11.53 0.25 8.84
C ALA A 149 10.64 1.03 7.86
N GLU A 150 9.90 0.34 6.96
CA GLU A 150 9.05 0.98 5.96
C GLU A 150 7.71 1.38 6.58
N ALA A 151 7.53 2.69 6.76
CA ALA A 151 6.35 3.24 7.42
C ALA A 151 5.06 2.99 6.62
N THR A 152 5.14 3.04 5.29
CA THR A 152 3.99 2.86 4.40
C THR A 152 3.28 1.54 4.64
N PHE A 153 4.05 0.45 4.82
CA PHE A 153 3.50 -0.88 5.08
C PHE A 153 2.81 -0.97 6.45
N ARG A 154 3.43 -0.34 7.45
CA ARG A 154 2.90 -0.32 8.82
C ARG A 154 1.64 0.53 8.92
N ILE A 155 1.57 1.66 8.24
CA ILE A 155 0.40 2.54 8.20
C ILE A 155 -0.78 1.83 7.51
N ALA A 156 -0.54 1.16 6.38
CA ALA A 156 -1.56 0.38 5.70
C ALA A 156 -2.09 -0.77 6.59
N HIS A 157 -1.21 -1.46 7.32
CA HIS A 157 -1.58 -2.50 8.28
C HIS A 157 -2.45 -1.92 9.42
N ALA A 158 -2.01 -0.80 10.04
CA ALA A 158 -2.78 -0.14 11.11
C ALA A 158 -4.16 0.32 10.63
N ARG A 159 -4.27 0.83 9.41
CA ARG A 159 -5.53 1.27 8.82
C ARG A 159 -6.52 0.12 8.65
N VAL A 160 -6.06 -0.99 8.10
CA VAL A 160 -6.92 -2.18 7.89
C VAL A 160 -7.33 -2.82 9.23
N LEU A 161 -6.46 -2.80 10.24
CA LEU A 161 -6.82 -3.23 11.59
C LEU A 161 -7.97 -2.40 12.17
N LEU A 162 -7.96 -1.07 11.95
CA LEU A 162 -9.08 -0.20 12.33
C LEU A 162 -10.39 -0.56 11.62
N GLU A 163 -10.35 -0.89 10.34
CA GLU A 163 -11.53 -1.34 9.59
C GLU A 163 -12.08 -2.66 10.15
N LEU A 164 -11.22 -3.52 10.68
CA LEU A 164 -11.58 -4.78 11.32
C LEU A 164 -11.97 -4.63 12.80
N ASN A 165 -12.06 -3.40 13.33
CA ASN A 165 -12.30 -3.08 14.74
C ASN A 165 -11.27 -3.71 15.71
N ARG A 166 -10.02 -3.88 15.25
CA ARG A 166 -8.87 -4.33 16.04
C ARG A 166 -8.06 -3.12 16.51
N ASP A 167 -8.74 -2.23 17.25
CA ASP A 167 -8.26 -0.89 17.60
C ASP A 167 -6.97 -0.92 18.45
N GLN A 168 -6.86 -1.90 19.36
CA GLN A 168 -5.66 -2.03 20.19
C GLN A 168 -4.41 -2.34 19.38
N GLU A 169 -4.48 -3.24 18.42
CA GLU A 169 -3.34 -3.62 17.58
C GLU A 169 -2.93 -2.47 16.64
N SER A 170 -3.91 -1.75 16.10
CA SER A 170 -3.65 -0.53 15.33
C SER A 170 -2.93 0.52 16.17
N ARG A 171 -3.35 0.74 17.42
CA ARG A 171 -2.73 1.67 18.38
C ARG A 171 -1.26 1.31 18.61
N GLU A 172 -0.95 0.06 18.86
CA GLU A 172 0.42 -0.41 19.11
C GLU A 172 1.37 -0.09 17.93
N ILE A 173 0.90 -0.30 16.70
CA ILE A 173 1.66 0.02 15.50
C ILE A 173 1.93 1.53 15.40
N LEU A 174 0.90 2.37 15.64
CA LEU A 174 1.01 3.82 15.55
C LEU A 174 1.91 4.40 16.65
N GLU A 175 1.85 3.86 17.87
CA GLU A 175 2.73 4.24 18.97
C GLU A 175 4.20 3.91 18.67
N GLU A 176 4.46 2.76 18.06
CA GLU A 176 5.82 2.42 17.63
C GLU A 176 6.31 3.33 16.50
N LEU A 177 5.45 3.68 15.54
CA LEU A 177 5.80 4.64 14.50
C LEU A 177 6.14 6.01 15.11
N GLN A 178 5.39 6.46 16.11
CA GLN A 178 5.60 7.73 16.79
C GLN A 178 6.93 7.80 17.58
N LYS A 179 7.44 6.66 18.08
CA LYS A 179 8.75 6.62 18.78
C LYS A 179 9.93 7.08 17.91
N ARG A 180 9.77 7.14 16.61
CA ARG A 180 10.77 7.71 15.68
C ARG A 180 10.91 9.25 15.79
N GLY A 181 10.02 9.92 16.56
CA GLY A 181 9.96 11.37 16.73
C GLY A 181 9.19 12.12 15.63
N TYR A 182 8.60 11.41 14.69
CA TYR A 182 7.80 11.93 13.59
C TYR A 182 6.72 10.91 13.23
N LEU A 183 5.53 11.37 12.88
CA LEU A 183 4.42 10.56 12.42
C LEU A 183 3.95 11.11 11.07
N GLU A 184 3.73 10.24 10.11
CA GLU A 184 3.22 10.59 8.78
C GLU A 184 1.78 11.11 8.88
N PRO A 185 1.35 12.04 8.01
CA PRO A 185 0.00 12.64 8.07
C PRO A 185 -1.14 11.61 8.05
N GLU A 186 -0.98 10.52 7.30
CA GLU A 186 -1.96 9.43 7.27
C GLU A 186 -2.07 8.72 8.62
N ALA A 187 -0.95 8.49 9.29
CA ALA A 187 -0.91 7.87 10.60
C ALA A 187 -1.45 8.80 11.70
N GLU A 188 -1.28 10.13 11.57
CA GLU A 188 -1.91 11.10 12.46
C GLU A 188 -3.44 11.02 12.39
N VAL A 189 -4.00 10.92 11.20
CA VAL A 189 -5.46 10.76 11.00
C VAL A 189 -5.97 9.48 11.65
N LEU A 190 -5.24 8.35 11.50
CA LEU A 190 -5.62 7.09 12.14
C LEU A 190 -5.56 7.18 13.67
N LYS A 191 -4.58 7.90 14.21
CA LYS A 191 -4.47 8.13 15.65
C LYS A 191 -5.63 8.95 16.19
N GLU A 192 -6.00 10.04 15.52
CA GLU A 192 -7.19 10.83 15.87
C GLU A 192 -8.47 9.98 15.84
N GLN A 193 -8.61 9.12 14.85
CA GLN A 193 -9.75 8.19 14.75
C GLN A 193 -9.79 7.21 15.93
N LEU A 194 -8.65 6.66 16.35
CA LEU A 194 -8.56 5.79 17.54
C LEU A 194 -8.89 6.52 18.83
N GLU A 195 -8.45 7.76 18.99
CA GLU A 195 -8.77 8.58 20.16
C GLU A 195 -10.26 8.86 20.26
N LEU A 196 -10.92 9.18 19.14
CA LEU A 196 -12.37 9.33 19.07
C LEU A 196 -13.12 8.05 19.47
N ARG A 197 -12.71 6.88 18.95
CA ARG A 197 -13.32 5.60 19.31
C ARG A 197 -13.18 5.28 20.80
N SER A 198 -12.01 5.51 21.37
CA SER A 198 -11.75 5.29 22.80
C SER A 198 -12.64 6.16 23.71
N GLN A 199 -12.79 7.45 23.39
CA GLN A 199 -13.66 8.36 24.13
C GLN A 199 -15.13 7.89 24.15
N VAL A 200 -15.54 7.25 23.07
CA VAL A 200 -16.92 6.71 22.93
C VAL A 200 -17.11 5.42 23.70
N GLU A 201 -16.12 4.53 23.70
CA GLU A 201 -16.18 3.33 24.55
C GLU A 201 -16.25 3.70 26.03
N ASP A 202 -15.46 4.68 26.47
CA ASP A 202 -15.49 5.19 27.84
C ASP A 202 -16.81 5.86 28.21
N SER A 203 -17.55 6.40 27.24
CA SER A 203 -18.88 7.04 27.44
C SER A 203 -20.07 6.08 27.29
N GLY A 204 -19.83 4.78 27.08
CA GLY A 204 -20.89 3.75 26.96
C GLY A 204 -21.51 3.60 25.57
N GLY A 205 -20.90 4.20 24.55
CA GLY A 205 -21.28 4.04 23.14
C GLY A 205 -22.56 4.76 22.71
N VAL A 206 -22.93 4.61 21.42
CA VAL A 206 -24.09 5.29 20.81
C VAL A 206 -25.41 4.98 21.54
N MET A 207 -25.57 3.74 22.02
CA MET A 207 -26.82 3.32 22.68
C MET A 207 -26.98 4.03 24.01
N ALA A 208 -25.93 4.09 24.86
CA ALA A 208 -26.00 4.76 26.14
C ALA A 208 -26.18 6.27 26.00
N ALA A 209 -25.45 6.89 25.08
CA ALA A 209 -25.59 8.31 24.77
C ALA A 209 -26.98 8.67 24.23
N LYS A 210 -27.59 7.78 23.42
CA LYS A 210 -28.96 7.94 22.93
C LYS A 210 -30.00 7.83 24.06
N LEU A 211 -29.87 6.85 24.95
CA LEU A 211 -30.75 6.70 26.13
C LEU A 211 -30.62 7.91 27.06
N ALA A 212 -29.39 8.43 27.26
CA ALA A 212 -29.19 9.63 28.08
C ALA A 212 -29.91 10.86 27.49
N LEU A 213 -29.84 11.04 26.17
CA LEU A 213 -30.51 12.13 25.46
C LEU A 213 -32.04 11.95 25.45
N GLU A 214 -32.54 10.72 25.30
CA GLU A 214 -33.97 10.41 25.39
C GLU A 214 -34.52 10.71 26.78
N ALA A 215 -33.76 10.43 27.86
CA ALA A 215 -34.12 10.75 29.22
C ALA A 215 -34.16 12.27 29.49
N ASN A 216 -33.30 13.04 28.84
CA ASN A 216 -33.23 14.51 28.92
C ASN A 216 -32.95 15.15 27.57
N PRO A 217 -33.97 15.41 26.73
CA PRO A 217 -33.79 15.91 25.35
C PRO A 217 -33.14 17.29 25.25
N ASN A 218 -33.09 18.05 26.35
CA ASN A 218 -32.47 19.39 26.37
C ASN A 218 -31.04 19.38 26.95
N ASP A 219 -30.52 18.23 27.29
CA ASP A 219 -29.15 18.11 27.78
C ASP A 219 -28.14 18.23 26.63
N LEU A 220 -27.53 19.42 26.53
CA LEU A 220 -26.54 19.73 25.48
C LEU A 220 -25.28 18.85 25.61
N ARG A 221 -24.95 18.38 26.84
CA ARG A 221 -23.83 17.50 27.08
C ARG A 221 -24.10 16.09 26.57
N ALA A 222 -25.29 15.55 26.83
CA ALA A 222 -25.75 14.28 26.30
C ALA A 222 -25.82 14.31 24.75
N LYS A 223 -26.24 15.45 24.18
CA LYS A 223 -26.26 15.65 22.73
C LYS A 223 -24.85 15.64 22.16
N LEU A 224 -23.88 16.27 22.82
CA LEU A 224 -22.47 16.26 22.40
C LEU A 224 -21.91 14.84 22.45
N GLN A 225 -22.12 14.10 23.55
CA GLN A 225 -21.70 12.71 23.70
C GLN A 225 -22.30 11.79 22.63
N LEU A 226 -23.58 11.98 22.29
CA LEU A 226 -24.20 11.21 21.20
C LEU A 226 -23.57 11.52 19.84
N ALA A 227 -23.26 12.79 19.57
CA ALA A 227 -22.63 13.18 18.32
C ALA A 227 -21.20 12.61 18.20
N GLU A 228 -20.42 12.63 19.28
CA GLU A 228 -19.08 12.01 19.34
C GLU A 228 -19.18 10.50 19.14
N ALA A 229 -20.14 9.85 19.81
CA ALA A 229 -20.43 8.43 19.67
C ALA A 229 -20.78 8.03 18.22
N LEU A 230 -21.63 8.81 17.56
CA LEU A 230 -22.00 8.60 16.16
C LEU A 230 -20.81 8.80 15.22
N GLY A 231 -19.98 9.79 15.50
CA GLY A 231 -18.76 10.05 14.73
C GLY A 231 -17.78 8.88 14.76
N ALA A 232 -17.59 8.27 15.93
CA ALA A 232 -16.76 7.09 16.10
C ALA A 232 -17.34 5.84 15.44
N ASP A 233 -18.68 5.72 15.41
CA ASP A 233 -19.39 4.67 14.68
C ASP A 233 -19.43 4.93 13.14
N SER A 234 -18.65 5.89 12.66
CA SER A 234 -18.58 6.31 11.24
C SER A 234 -19.93 6.84 10.67
N ARG A 235 -20.87 7.19 11.50
CA ARG A 235 -22.16 7.82 11.14
C ARG A 235 -22.00 9.33 11.05
N PHE A 236 -21.07 9.75 10.16
CA PHE A 236 -20.58 11.13 10.09
C PHE A 236 -21.66 12.16 9.80
N GLU A 237 -22.67 11.83 8.98
CA GLU A 237 -23.73 12.76 8.64
C GLU A 237 -24.57 13.11 9.87
N GLU A 238 -25.01 12.10 10.60
CA GLU A 238 -25.81 12.28 11.84
C GLU A 238 -25.00 12.99 12.93
N ALA A 239 -23.73 12.64 13.09
CA ALA A 239 -22.83 13.32 14.02
C ALA A 239 -22.68 14.81 13.68
N CYS A 240 -22.39 15.15 12.42
CA CYS A 240 -22.23 16.53 11.97
C CYS A 240 -23.51 17.34 12.11
N GLU A 241 -24.69 16.75 11.93
CA GLU A 241 -25.97 17.46 12.13
C GLU A 241 -26.17 17.86 13.58
N LEU A 242 -25.96 16.93 14.53
CA LEU A 242 -26.05 17.18 15.96
C LEU A 242 -25.03 18.23 16.43
N LEU A 243 -23.78 18.13 15.97
CA LEU A 243 -22.73 19.09 16.30
C LEU A 243 -23.05 20.50 15.77
N LEU A 244 -23.56 20.60 14.55
CA LEU A 244 -23.96 21.87 13.97
C LEU A 244 -25.13 22.51 14.71
N GLU A 245 -26.06 21.70 15.18
CA GLU A 245 -27.17 22.15 16.04
C GLU A 245 -26.64 22.70 17.38
N LEU A 246 -25.71 21.99 18.04
CA LEU A 246 -25.07 22.44 19.28
C LEU A 246 -24.33 23.76 19.11
N VAL A 247 -23.55 23.92 18.03
CA VAL A 247 -22.86 25.17 17.72
C VAL A 247 -23.82 26.34 17.59
N ARG A 248 -25.02 26.12 17.06
CA ARG A 248 -26.05 27.17 16.91
C ARG A 248 -26.76 27.47 18.23
N GLN A 249 -26.96 26.46 19.09
CA GLN A 249 -27.68 26.59 20.37
C GLN A 249 -26.81 27.25 21.45
N ASP A 250 -25.53 26.94 21.50
CA ASP A 250 -24.62 27.45 22.53
C ASP A 250 -23.29 27.90 21.92
N ARG A 251 -23.21 29.15 21.51
CA ARG A 251 -22.03 29.71 20.85
C ARG A 251 -20.81 29.86 21.75
N GLY A 252 -20.95 29.85 23.08
CA GLY A 252 -19.88 30.18 24.03
C GLY A 252 -19.40 29.03 24.90
N GLY A 253 -20.21 28.00 25.10
CA GLY A 253 -19.90 26.90 26.01
C GLY A 253 -19.60 25.59 25.28
N LEU A 254 -20.55 24.65 25.34
CA LEU A 254 -20.44 23.36 24.65
C LEU A 254 -20.39 23.47 23.13
N GLY A 255 -20.88 24.56 22.56
CA GLY A 255 -20.76 24.82 21.12
C GLY A 255 -19.32 25.01 20.63
N THR A 256 -18.40 25.48 21.50
CA THR A 256 -16.98 25.50 21.16
C THR A 256 -16.42 24.08 21.07
N GLN A 257 -16.75 23.21 22.03
CA GLN A 257 -16.36 21.80 22.03
C GLN A 257 -16.98 21.06 20.81
N ALA A 258 -18.25 21.31 20.52
CA ALA A 258 -18.93 20.77 19.35
C ALA A 258 -18.25 21.18 18.03
N LYS A 259 -17.77 22.43 17.95
CA LYS A 259 -16.98 22.89 16.79
C LYS A 259 -15.68 22.11 16.66
N GLU A 260 -14.94 21.95 17.75
CA GLU A 260 -13.67 21.21 17.75
C GLU A 260 -13.88 19.74 17.35
N ALA A 261 -14.88 19.08 17.94
CA ALA A 261 -15.28 17.73 17.56
C ALA A 261 -15.66 17.64 16.08
N MET A 262 -16.42 18.60 15.56
CA MET A 262 -16.80 18.63 14.16
C MET A 262 -15.59 18.82 13.23
N VAL A 263 -14.64 19.66 13.58
CA VAL A 263 -13.39 19.82 12.80
C VAL A 263 -12.60 18.53 12.77
N GLY A 264 -12.49 17.82 13.90
CA GLY A 264 -11.88 16.48 13.97
C GLY A 264 -12.56 15.49 13.02
N LEU A 265 -13.90 15.38 13.06
CA LEU A 265 -14.64 14.50 12.15
C LEU A 265 -14.43 14.84 10.67
N LEU A 266 -14.43 16.14 10.33
CA LEU A 266 -14.21 16.62 8.96
C LEU A 266 -12.77 16.32 8.48
N THR A 267 -11.81 16.24 9.39
CA THR A 267 -10.43 15.82 9.10
C THR A 267 -10.36 14.32 8.81
N VAL A 268 -11.00 13.51 9.65
CA VAL A 268 -11.11 12.04 9.46
C VAL A 268 -11.77 11.69 8.12
N MET A 269 -12.84 12.39 7.74
CA MET A 269 -13.54 12.21 6.45
C MET A 269 -12.67 12.57 5.23
N GLY A 270 -11.61 13.34 5.43
CA GLY A 270 -10.63 13.70 4.42
C GLY A 270 -11.02 14.87 3.50
N PRO A 271 -10.03 15.43 2.77
CA PRO A 271 -10.25 16.63 1.93
C PRO A 271 -11.07 16.37 0.66
N LYS A 272 -11.12 15.14 0.18
CA LYS A 272 -11.86 14.75 -1.04
C LYS A 272 -13.34 14.41 -0.77
N SER A 273 -13.75 14.32 0.49
CA SER A 273 -15.13 14.00 0.86
C SER A 273 -16.07 15.16 0.52
N LYS A 274 -17.08 14.87 -0.31
CA LYS A 274 -18.14 15.84 -0.64
C LYS A 274 -18.93 16.24 0.61
N LEU A 275 -19.24 15.25 1.46
CA LEU A 275 -19.95 15.47 2.72
C LEU A 275 -19.15 16.40 3.63
N ALA A 276 -17.84 16.16 3.80
CA ALA A 276 -16.99 17.04 4.60
C ALA A 276 -16.93 18.48 4.05
N SER A 277 -16.89 18.64 2.73
CA SER A 277 -16.90 19.96 2.09
C SER A 277 -18.19 20.72 2.37
N ASP A 278 -19.34 20.03 2.31
CA ASP A 278 -20.65 20.64 2.57
C ASP A 278 -20.79 21.07 4.05
N TYR A 279 -20.33 20.25 4.97
CA TYR A 279 -20.37 20.59 6.40
C TYR A 279 -19.36 21.64 6.81
N ARG A 280 -18.17 21.73 6.17
CA ARG A 280 -17.25 22.88 6.36
C ARG A 280 -17.93 24.21 6.01
N ARG A 281 -18.70 24.27 4.91
CA ARG A 281 -19.48 25.47 4.54
C ARG A 281 -20.57 25.78 5.56
N LYS A 282 -21.34 24.77 6.00
CA LYS A 282 -22.40 24.94 7.01
C LYS A 282 -21.82 25.43 8.33
N LEU A 283 -20.67 24.89 8.77
CA LEU A 283 -20.00 25.32 10.00
C LEU A 283 -19.52 26.75 9.92
N ALA A 284 -18.90 27.15 8.81
CA ALA A 284 -18.48 28.53 8.58
C ALA A 284 -19.68 29.53 8.68
N THR A 285 -20.84 29.16 8.13
CA THR A 285 -22.05 29.99 8.16
C THR A 285 -22.72 30.03 9.55
N ALA A 286 -22.51 29.03 10.40
CA ALA A 286 -23.09 28.99 11.74
C ALA A 286 -22.41 29.95 12.75
N PHE A 287 -21.17 30.42 12.39
CA PHE A 287 -20.40 31.33 13.23
C PHE A 287 -20.59 32.83 12.86
N TYR A 288 -21.09 33.13 11.66
CA TYR A 288 -21.44 34.47 11.23
C TYR A 288 -22.94 34.70 11.40
#